data_e26eb34db236b0049fdc7a014e3af1d2
#
_entry.id   e26eb34db236b0049fdc7a014e3af1d2
#
_cell.length_a   1.000
_cell.length_b   1.000
_cell.length_c   1.000
_cell.angle_alpha   90.00
_cell.angle_beta   90.00
_cell.angle_gamma   90.00
#
_symmetry.space_group_name_H-M   'P 1'
#
loop_
_entity.id
_entity.type
_entity.pdbx_description
1 polymer ?
#
loop_
_entity_poly.entity_id
_entity_poly.type
_entity_poly.pdbx_seq_one_letter_code
_entity_poly.pdbx_strand_id
1 'polypeptide(L)'
;MTKLLVSLAVTCLLTYATSRAEDKPVPAGGQSLLAENVEAQLKLGAPKDSAEMGLVPVKPHAGQPFSQAVRVRTIVRPQRDYEVQLIAPSVAAVTQGDVCLLRFWLRAADTTHESGEARARVYFQKASSDWHKIVDYAASAADQWKRFDVPFVAGRSYPAGQAALGVALGYKPQTVEIAGIRLLNFGRGVRIADVPRTKQTYAGSEPDAAWRAEAEKRIDQHRKADLTVRVLDAEGKPLAGADVAVRMKRHAFGFGSAVVLYMVASPGEENDLYRKRIFELFNRVVNENDLKWPAWESQWGRPYSKEKSIAALKLLREKGFYVRGHCLVWPAWRHVPGELQKLKNDPAALRKAVREHIVEETTATKGLIDEWDVMNEPFSNHDLMDVCGKDVMVEWWKAARSVLPEARLYVNDYAILAAGGDTATAHQQHYEETIRYLLDQGAPVGGIGLQSHFRSPTPPETVWKLLDRFAKFNLPMSITEFDFPGDDEELQARYTRDFMTAVFAHPGVDGFVMWGFWEGRHWRPDCAMFRRDGSIKPNGEAYKELVFKRWWTDADGQTAADGAYKVRGFLGDYEVTVSSDSLRKTEAAKLDKPGSTLTVKFGGT
;
A
#
# COMPACT_ATOMS: atom_id res chain seq x y z
N MET A 1 -72.29 -10.78 -5.55
CA MET A 1 -71.35 -11.54 -4.74
C MET A 1 -69.94 -11.24 -5.21
N THR A 2 -69.38 -10.21 -4.65
CA THR A 2 -68.07 -9.66 -5.03
C THR A 2 -67.01 -10.21 -4.07
N LYS A 3 -66.06 -11.00 -4.54
CA LYS A 3 -64.96 -11.50 -3.74
C LYS A 3 -63.83 -10.48 -3.74
N LEU A 4 -63.56 -9.93 -2.57
CA LEU A 4 -62.41 -9.10 -2.27
C LEU A 4 -61.16 -10.00 -2.14
N LEU A 5 -60.15 -9.82 -2.99
CA LEU A 5 -58.81 -10.41 -2.82
C LEU A 5 -57.97 -9.42 -2.01
N VAL A 6 -57.66 -9.79 -0.75
CA VAL A 6 -56.71 -9.08 0.08
C VAL A 6 -55.33 -9.64 -0.22
N SER A 7 -54.49 -8.81 -0.87
CA SER A 7 -53.07 -9.11 -1.10
C SER A 7 -52.28 -8.77 0.16
N LEU A 8 -51.77 -9.78 0.86
CA LEU A 8 -50.84 -9.62 1.98
C LEU A 8 -49.44 -9.40 1.42
N ALA A 9 -48.99 -8.16 1.43
CA ALA A 9 -47.57 -7.84 1.17
C ALA A 9 -46.77 -8.18 2.46
N VAL A 10 -46.05 -9.27 2.43
CA VAL A 10 -45.04 -9.59 3.46
C VAL A 10 -43.82 -8.76 3.22
N THR A 11 -43.71 -7.64 3.95
CA THR A 11 -42.49 -6.84 3.99
C THR A 11 -41.45 -7.59 4.85
N CYS A 12 -40.52 -8.28 4.18
CA CYS A 12 -39.35 -8.86 4.82
C CYS A 12 -38.41 -7.72 5.23
N LEU A 13 -38.54 -7.27 6.48
CA LEU A 13 -37.55 -6.41 7.13
C LEU A 13 -36.30 -7.27 7.37
N LEU A 14 -35.35 -7.20 6.42
CA LEU A 14 -33.97 -7.63 6.63
C LEU A 14 -33.35 -6.67 7.66
N THR A 15 -33.46 -7.03 8.93
CA THR A 15 -32.63 -6.45 9.98
C THR A 15 -31.18 -6.89 9.70
N TYR A 16 -30.42 -6.02 9.06
CA TYR A 16 -28.97 -6.12 9.07
C TYR A 16 -28.51 -5.99 10.51
N ALA A 17 -28.21 -7.12 11.13
CA ALA A 17 -27.50 -7.16 12.39
C ALA A 17 -26.12 -6.52 12.15
N THR A 18 -26.00 -5.24 12.45
CA THR A 18 -24.70 -4.61 12.67
C THR A 18 -24.10 -5.32 13.88
N SER A 19 -23.20 -6.28 13.65
CA SER A 19 -22.40 -6.83 14.73
C SER A 19 -21.48 -5.73 15.22
N ARG A 20 -21.95 -4.90 16.16
CA ARG A 20 -21.07 -4.21 17.09
C ARG A 20 -20.32 -5.33 17.81
N ALA A 21 -19.00 -5.44 17.59
CA ALA A 21 -18.17 -6.25 18.44
C ALA A 21 -18.45 -5.78 19.86
N GLU A 22 -19.00 -6.68 20.71
CA GLU A 22 -19.21 -6.38 22.13
C GLU A 22 -17.88 -5.92 22.70
N ASP A 23 -17.87 -4.75 23.36
CA ASP A 23 -16.71 -4.24 24.08
C ASP A 23 -16.38 -5.26 25.18
N LYS A 24 -15.32 -6.03 24.98
CA LYS A 24 -14.87 -6.95 26.01
C LYS A 24 -14.56 -6.17 27.29
N PRO A 25 -15.00 -6.63 28.46
CA PRO A 25 -14.64 -5.97 29.71
C PRO A 25 -13.13 -6.07 29.94
N VAL A 26 -12.57 -5.08 30.62
CA VAL A 26 -11.18 -5.15 31.08
C VAL A 26 -11.07 -6.28 32.10
N PRO A 27 -10.14 -7.24 31.94
CA PRO A 27 -9.93 -8.29 32.94
C PRO A 27 -9.63 -7.69 34.32
N ALA A 28 -10.11 -8.37 35.37
CA ALA A 28 -9.83 -7.96 36.75
C ALA A 28 -8.34 -8.20 37.10
N GLY A 29 -7.84 -7.51 38.14
CA GLY A 29 -6.51 -7.75 38.70
C GLY A 29 -5.33 -7.13 37.94
N GLY A 30 -5.57 -6.26 36.97
CA GLY A 30 -4.51 -5.54 36.29
C GLY A 30 -3.78 -4.55 37.20
N GLN A 31 -2.46 -4.73 37.38
CA GLN A 31 -1.59 -3.80 38.09
C GLN A 31 -1.29 -2.57 37.22
N SER A 32 -1.47 -1.35 37.76
CA SER A 32 -1.06 -0.14 37.03
C SER A 32 0.46 -0.05 36.91
N LEU A 33 0.95 0.18 35.70
CA LEU A 33 2.36 0.51 35.42
C LEU A 33 2.63 2.01 35.51
N LEU A 34 1.58 2.86 35.63
CA LEU A 34 1.66 4.32 35.75
C LEU A 34 1.11 4.79 37.09
N ALA A 35 1.51 5.96 37.51
CA ALA A 35 0.95 6.60 38.71
C ALA A 35 -0.54 6.89 38.54
N GLU A 36 -1.30 6.94 39.65
CA GLU A 36 -2.75 7.18 39.63
C GLU A 36 -3.17 8.47 38.89
N ASN A 37 -2.37 9.54 39.04
CA ASN A 37 -2.61 10.84 38.41
C ASN A 37 -1.58 11.09 37.30
N VAL A 38 -1.45 10.16 36.37
CA VAL A 38 -0.43 10.21 35.30
C VAL A 38 -0.53 11.50 34.47
N GLU A 39 -1.74 12.00 34.21
CA GLU A 39 -1.98 13.23 33.45
C GLU A 39 -1.28 14.45 34.09
N ALA A 40 -1.28 14.55 35.41
CA ALA A 40 -0.59 15.61 36.15
C ALA A 40 0.94 15.43 36.21
N GLN A 41 1.44 14.23 35.91
CA GLN A 41 2.87 13.89 35.91
C GLN A 41 3.51 13.93 34.52
N LEU A 42 2.70 14.03 33.48
CA LEU A 42 3.21 14.16 32.11
C LEU A 42 4.06 15.43 31.98
N LYS A 43 5.23 15.28 31.38
CA LYS A 43 6.13 16.39 31.07
C LYS A 43 6.21 16.60 29.58
N LEU A 44 6.05 17.84 29.14
CA LEU A 44 6.24 18.22 27.75
C LEU A 44 7.74 18.36 27.44
N GLY A 45 8.21 17.58 26.48
CA GLY A 45 9.47 17.82 25.76
C GLY A 45 9.16 18.41 24.40
N ALA A 46 9.66 19.62 24.14
CA ALA A 46 9.45 20.30 22.86
C ALA A 46 10.59 21.28 22.59
N PRO A 47 10.93 21.56 21.30
CA PRO A 47 11.76 22.71 20.96
C PRO A 47 11.12 24.00 21.47
N LYS A 48 11.96 25.00 21.74
CA LYS A 48 11.48 26.31 22.24
C LYS A 48 10.39 26.87 21.34
N ASP A 49 9.30 27.36 21.93
CA ASP A 49 8.16 28.03 21.28
C ASP A 49 7.43 27.15 20.21
N SER A 50 7.68 25.84 20.17
CA SER A 50 7.07 24.93 19.20
C SER A 50 5.79 24.25 19.69
N ALA A 51 5.57 24.18 20.99
CA ALA A 51 4.36 23.60 21.58
C ALA A 51 4.07 24.14 22.98
N GLU A 52 2.80 24.05 23.37
CA GLU A 52 2.27 24.43 24.69
C GLU A 52 1.50 23.25 25.30
N MET A 53 1.52 23.16 26.63
CA MET A 53 0.78 22.12 27.37
C MET A 53 0.03 22.74 28.53
N GLY A 54 -1.18 22.25 28.82
CA GLY A 54 -1.96 22.62 30.01
C GLY A 54 -2.98 21.54 30.36
N LEU A 55 -3.41 21.53 31.62
CA LEU A 55 -4.56 20.75 32.06
C LEU A 55 -5.84 21.56 31.82
N VAL A 56 -6.84 20.92 31.24
CA VAL A 56 -8.14 21.54 30.94
C VAL A 56 -9.29 20.74 31.55
N PRO A 57 -10.34 21.39 32.05
CA PRO A 57 -11.52 20.68 32.52
C PRO A 57 -12.28 20.07 31.33
N VAL A 58 -12.83 18.90 31.52
CA VAL A 58 -13.67 18.19 30.54
C VAL A 58 -15.10 18.12 31.11
N LYS A 59 -16.07 18.51 30.29
CA LYS A 59 -17.49 18.33 30.66
C LYS A 59 -17.80 16.83 30.76
N PRO A 60 -18.43 16.39 31.86
CA PRO A 60 -18.82 14.99 31.99
C PRO A 60 -19.70 14.55 30.82
N HIS A 61 -19.39 13.41 30.25
CA HIS A 61 -20.20 12.74 29.23
C HIS A 61 -20.35 11.25 29.59
N ALA A 62 -21.47 10.64 29.25
CA ALA A 62 -21.72 9.26 29.56
C ALA A 62 -20.60 8.35 29.02
N GLY A 63 -20.02 7.52 29.90
CA GLY A 63 -18.95 6.58 29.55
C GLY A 63 -17.51 7.13 29.58
N GLN A 64 -17.31 8.43 29.96
CA GLN A 64 -15.99 9.01 30.14
C GLN A 64 -15.59 9.03 31.64
N PRO A 65 -14.51 8.33 32.02
CA PRO A 65 -14.11 8.20 33.43
C PRO A 65 -13.16 9.31 33.89
N PHE A 66 -13.15 10.48 33.25
CA PHE A 66 -12.25 11.59 33.56
C PHE A 66 -12.98 12.95 33.52
N SER A 67 -12.51 13.89 34.32
CA SER A 67 -12.99 15.26 34.39
C SER A 67 -11.96 16.31 33.97
N GLN A 68 -10.73 15.85 33.66
CA GLN A 68 -9.63 16.69 33.18
C GLN A 68 -8.92 15.98 32.02
N ALA A 69 -8.31 16.76 31.12
CA ALA A 69 -7.48 16.28 30.04
C ALA A 69 -6.19 17.08 29.95
N VAL A 70 -5.15 16.47 29.44
CA VAL A 70 -3.95 17.17 29.02
C VAL A 70 -4.17 17.68 27.61
N ARG A 71 -4.14 19.00 27.44
CA ARG A 71 -4.17 19.66 26.14
C ARG A 71 -2.76 20.01 25.72
N VAL A 72 -2.40 19.62 24.53
CA VAL A 72 -1.13 20.02 23.89
C VAL A 72 -1.45 20.69 22.56
N ARG A 73 -0.90 21.88 22.39
CA ARG A 73 -0.95 22.62 21.13
C ARG A 73 0.41 22.56 20.48
N THR A 74 0.52 21.89 19.35
CA THR A 74 1.68 21.95 18.46
C THR A 74 1.52 23.20 17.59
N ILE A 75 2.42 24.17 17.75
CA ILE A 75 2.40 25.48 17.06
C ILE A 75 3.19 25.40 15.77
N VAL A 76 4.40 24.82 15.86
CA VAL A 76 5.30 24.65 14.74
C VAL A 76 5.58 23.15 14.57
N ARG A 77 5.41 22.66 13.35
CA ARG A 77 5.74 21.27 13.01
C ARG A 77 7.25 21.04 13.15
N PRO A 78 7.71 20.12 14.01
CA PRO A 78 9.12 19.74 14.08
C PRO A 78 9.51 18.82 12.93
N GLN A 79 10.80 18.49 12.83
CA GLN A 79 11.29 17.53 11.83
C GLN A 79 10.81 16.10 12.10
N ARG A 80 10.67 15.73 13.39
CA ARG A 80 10.26 14.40 13.84
C ARG A 80 9.12 14.48 14.83
N ASP A 81 8.20 13.53 14.78
CA ASP A 81 6.98 13.51 15.62
C ASP A 81 7.27 13.49 17.12
N TYR A 82 8.35 12.85 17.54
CA TYR A 82 8.76 12.75 18.96
C TYR A 82 9.48 14.00 19.50
N GLU A 83 9.79 14.98 18.67
CA GLU A 83 10.38 16.25 19.17
C GLU A 83 9.37 17.10 19.94
N VAL A 84 8.07 16.89 19.72
CA VAL A 84 7.01 17.34 20.61
C VAL A 84 6.36 16.12 21.23
N GLN A 85 6.61 15.86 22.52
CA GLN A 85 6.10 14.67 23.19
C GLN A 85 5.80 14.87 24.67
N LEU A 86 4.83 14.12 25.16
CA LEU A 86 4.59 13.96 26.60
C LEU A 86 5.29 12.71 27.09
N ILE A 87 5.89 12.75 28.29
CA ILE A 87 6.59 11.59 28.88
C ILE A 87 6.17 11.44 30.35
N ALA A 88 5.91 10.19 30.79
CA ALA A 88 5.75 9.80 32.19
C ALA A 88 6.50 8.49 32.48
N PRO A 89 7.28 8.39 33.59
CA PRO A 89 7.98 7.15 33.95
C PRO A 89 7.01 6.09 34.43
N SER A 90 7.40 4.80 34.27
CA SER A 90 6.71 3.69 34.90
C SER A 90 6.96 3.64 36.40
N VAL A 91 5.94 3.29 37.19
CA VAL A 91 6.03 3.15 38.66
C VAL A 91 6.12 1.68 39.08
N ALA A 92 5.90 0.75 38.17
CA ALA A 92 5.98 -0.69 38.42
C ALA A 92 6.79 -1.38 37.33
N ALA A 93 7.25 -2.60 37.60
CA ALA A 93 7.98 -3.43 36.64
C ALA A 93 7.07 -4.09 35.63
N VAL A 94 7.59 -4.34 34.43
CA VAL A 94 6.99 -5.19 33.41
C VAL A 94 7.96 -6.34 33.09
N THR A 95 7.44 -7.55 32.93
CA THR A 95 8.23 -8.74 32.63
C THR A 95 7.93 -9.23 31.22
N GLN A 96 8.95 -9.71 30.52
CA GLN A 96 8.76 -10.32 29.19
C GLN A 96 7.69 -11.42 29.23
N GLY A 97 6.73 -11.37 28.32
CA GLY A 97 5.60 -12.28 28.25
C GLY A 97 4.37 -11.83 29.03
N ASP A 98 4.44 -10.74 29.81
CA ASP A 98 3.27 -10.15 30.44
C ASP A 98 2.28 -9.61 29.40
N VAL A 99 1.00 -9.88 29.61
CA VAL A 99 -0.09 -9.31 28.83
C VAL A 99 -0.49 -7.97 29.45
N CYS A 100 -0.47 -6.93 28.65
CA CYS A 100 -0.74 -5.56 29.07
C CYS A 100 -1.86 -4.91 28.24
N LEU A 101 -2.46 -3.85 28.78
CA LEU A 101 -3.42 -2.99 28.12
C LEU A 101 -3.01 -1.53 28.30
N LEU A 102 -2.75 -0.83 27.19
CA LEU A 102 -2.68 0.61 27.15
C LEU A 102 -4.05 1.15 26.75
N ARG A 103 -4.69 1.92 27.63
CA ARG A 103 -5.98 2.60 27.38
C ARG A 103 -5.81 4.11 27.51
N PHE A 104 -6.41 4.85 26.58
CA PHE A 104 -6.48 6.30 26.62
C PHE A 104 -7.64 6.82 25.77
N TRP A 105 -8.02 8.09 25.97
CA TRP A 105 -8.95 8.82 25.13
C TRP A 105 -8.22 9.98 24.45
N LEU A 106 -8.60 10.24 23.21
CA LEU A 106 -8.03 11.30 22.38
C LEU A 106 -9.15 12.05 21.67
N ARG A 107 -8.98 13.37 21.52
CA ARG A 107 -9.76 14.18 20.58
C ARG A 107 -8.93 15.32 20.00
N ALA A 108 -9.34 15.81 18.82
CA ALA A 108 -8.89 17.07 18.27
C ALA A 108 -9.70 18.20 18.90
N ALA A 109 -9.04 19.14 19.57
CA ALA A 109 -9.67 20.43 19.88
C ALA A 109 -9.53 21.39 18.69
N ASP A 110 -8.45 21.22 17.89
CA ASP A 110 -8.21 21.91 16.64
C ASP A 110 -7.19 21.12 15.81
N THR A 111 -7.27 21.19 14.48
CA THR A 111 -6.30 20.51 13.59
C THR A 111 -6.25 21.14 12.20
N THR A 112 -5.06 21.23 11.66
CA THR A 112 -4.84 21.64 10.26
C THR A 112 -4.62 20.45 9.32
N HIS A 113 -4.85 19.23 9.81
CA HIS A 113 -4.83 18.04 8.95
C HIS A 113 -6.08 17.96 8.07
N GLU A 114 -5.91 17.60 6.80
CA GLU A 114 -6.98 17.51 5.81
C GLU A 114 -8.06 16.48 6.17
N SER A 115 -7.68 15.46 6.96
CA SER A 115 -8.63 14.46 7.48
C SER A 115 -9.56 15.00 8.58
N GLY A 116 -9.33 16.23 9.09
CA GLY A 116 -10.03 16.74 10.27
C GLY A 116 -9.70 15.98 11.57
N GLU A 117 -8.71 15.10 11.55
CA GLU A 117 -8.26 14.31 12.71
C GLU A 117 -6.91 14.81 13.21
N ALA A 118 -6.82 15.07 14.51
CA ALA A 118 -5.53 15.25 15.18
C ALA A 118 -4.83 13.90 15.37
N ARG A 119 -3.51 13.92 15.45
CA ARG A 119 -2.65 12.73 15.49
C ARG A 119 -1.84 12.68 16.76
N ALA A 120 -1.69 11.47 17.27
CA ALA A 120 -0.79 11.11 18.35
C ALA A 120 -0.13 9.76 18.05
N ARG A 121 1.08 9.57 18.54
CA ARG A 121 1.74 8.28 18.58
C ARG A 121 2.03 7.95 20.04
N VAL A 122 1.32 6.96 20.57
CA VAL A 122 1.41 6.55 21.97
C VAL A 122 2.24 5.29 22.07
N TYR A 123 3.27 5.33 22.90
CA TYR A 123 4.21 4.21 23.03
C TYR A 123 4.62 3.99 24.47
N PHE A 124 5.02 2.76 24.79
CA PHE A 124 5.70 2.43 26.02
C PHE A 124 7.06 1.83 25.69
N GLN A 125 8.13 2.45 26.18
CA GLN A 125 9.49 2.17 25.75
C GLN A 125 10.48 2.18 26.93
N LYS A 126 11.67 1.64 26.70
CA LYS A 126 12.80 1.85 27.60
C LYS A 126 13.08 3.35 27.75
N ALA A 127 13.33 3.80 28.98
CA ALA A 127 13.47 5.22 29.30
C ALA A 127 14.82 5.83 28.85
N SER A 128 15.78 5.01 28.41
CA SER A 128 17.14 5.46 28.04
C SER A 128 17.79 4.52 27.04
N SER A 129 18.89 4.96 26.45
CA SER A 129 19.81 4.25 25.55
C SER A 129 19.19 3.83 24.21
N ASP A 130 18.79 2.57 24.02
CA ASP A 130 18.30 2.03 22.75
C ASP A 130 16.84 2.35 22.44
N TRP A 131 16.11 3.03 23.35
CA TRP A 131 14.70 3.47 23.17
C TRP A 131 13.77 2.36 22.66
N HIS A 132 14.05 1.10 23.05
CA HIS A 132 13.27 -0.05 22.59
C HIS A 132 11.80 0.09 23.00
N LYS A 133 10.91 0.08 22.02
CA LYS A 133 9.47 0.15 22.22
C LYS A 133 8.87 -1.22 22.50
N ILE A 134 8.12 -1.31 23.60
CA ILE A 134 7.32 -2.49 23.96
C ILE A 134 5.99 -2.46 23.21
N VAL A 135 5.39 -1.29 23.13
CA VAL A 135 4.24 -0.99 22.27
C VAL A 135 4.44 0.37 21.61
N ASP A 136 3.95 0.51 20.39
CA ASP A 136 4.04 1.70 19.55
C ASP A 136 2.76 1.80 18.72
N TYR A 137 1.90 2.76 19.05
CA TYR A 137 0.56 2.84 18.50
C TYR A 137 0.27 4.22 17.92
N ALA A 138 -0.06 4.28 16.62
CA ALA A 138 -0.53 5.50 15.97
C ALA A 138 -2.04 5.67 16.20
N ALA A 139 -2.42 6.79 16.79
CA ALA A 139 -3.81 7.16 17.04
C ALA A 139 -4.20 8.40 16.28
N SER A 140 -5.47 8.48 15.87
CA SER A 140 -6.08 9.72 15.36
C SER A 140 -7.50 9.85 15.86
N ALA A 141 -7.93 11.08 16.09
CA ALA A 141 -9.30 11.39 16.52
C ALA A 141 -9.74 12.75 15.96
N ALA A 142 -11.04 12.86 15.64
CA ALA A 142 -11.71 14.10 15.31
C ALA A 142 -12.12 14.85 16.59
N ASP A 143 -13.10 15.74 16.51
CA ASP A 143 -13.56 16.59 17.62
C ASP A 143 -14.27 15.85 18.77
N GLN A 144 -14.70 14.59 18.52
CA GLN A 144 -15.31 13.74 19.53
C GLN A 144 -14.28 12.90 20.27
N TRP A 145 -14.50 12.65 21.56
CA TRP A 145 -13.66 11.77 22.35
C TRP A 145 -13.71 10.33 21.82
N LYS A 146 -12.56 9.82 21.44
CA LYS A 146 -12.38 8.45 20.98
C LYS A 146 -11.52 7.66 21.95
N ARG A 147 -12.04 6.51 22.43
CA ARG A 147 -11.32 5.58 23.30
C ARG A 147 -10.42 4.68 22.46
N PHE A 148 -9.24 4.44 22.97
CA PHE A 148 -8.27 3.48 22.44
C PHE A 148 -7.94 2.45 23.49
N ASP A 149 -8.06 1.19 23.13
CA ASP A 149 -7.68 0.00 23.88
C ASP A 149 -6.64 -0.76 23.08
N VAL A 150 -5.39 -0.78 23.55
CA VAL A 150 -4.25 -1.34 22.85
C VAL A 150 -3.65 -2.47 23.70
N PRO A 151 -4.10 -3.72 23.54
CA PRO A 151 -3.51 -4.86 24.20
C PRO A 151 -2.18 -5.22 23.53
N PHE A 152 -1.19 -5.62 24.33
CA PHE A 152 0.10 -6.07 23.83
C PHE A 152 0.75 -7.09 24.78
N VAL A 153 1.71 -7.84 24.27
CA VAL A 153 2.57 -8.71 25.07
C VAL A 153 3.93 -8.04 25.19
N ALA A 154 4.43 -7.94 26.42
CA ALA A 154 5.72 -7.33 26.67
C ALA A 154 6.86 -8.17 26.07
N GLY A 155 7.58 -7.62 25.11
CA GLY A 155 8.70 -8.28 24.42
C GLY A 155 10.00 -8.32 25.25
N ARG A 156 10.10 -7.47 26.28
CA ARG A 156 11.26 -7.37 27.19
C ARG A 156 10.82 -6.99 28.61
N SER A 157 11.69 -7.30 29.59
CA SER A 157 11.49 -6.93 30.99
C SER A 157 12.19 -5.61 31.32
N TYR A 158 11.49 -4.76 32.11
CA TYR A 158 12.06 -3.53 32.66
C TYR A 158 11.62 -3.34 34.12
N PRO A 159 12.55 -3.07 35.04
CA PRO A 159 12.22 -2.65 36.40
C PRO A 159 11.41 -1.35 36.42
N ALA A 160 10.78 -1.05 37.57
CA ALA A 160 10.11 0.22 37.80
C ALA A 160 11.04 1.40 37.50
N GLY A 161 10.57 2.43 36.85
CA GLY A 161 11.34 3.62 36.46
C GLY A 161 12.26 3.45 35.23
N GLN A 162 12.48 2.22 34.75
CA GLN A 162 13.34 1.99 33.57
C GLN A 162 12.56 1.99 32.23
N ALA A 163 11.24 2.08 32.28
CA ALA A 163 10.41 2.31 31.13
C ALA A 163 9.59 3.59 31.28
N ALA A 164 9.10 4.15 30.18
CA ALA A 164 8.29 5.35 30.17
C ALA A 164 7.17 5.26 29.12
N LEU A 165 6.00 5.79 29.49
CA LEU A 165 4.97 6.15 28.53
C LEU A 165 5.41 7.39 27.78
N GLY A 166 5.29 7.39 26.46
CA GLY A 166 5.48 8.56 25.62
C GLY A 166 4.26 8.81 24.73
N VAL A 167 3.96 10.08 24.48
CA VAL A 167 2.93 10.51 23.52
C VAL A 167 3.57 11.53 22.59
N ALA A 168 3.95 11.12 21.38
CA ALA A 168 4.49 12.03 20.37
C ALA A 168 3.34 12.76 19.66
N LEU A 169 3.48 14.07 19.50
CA LEU A 169 2.47 15.01 19.03
C LEU A 169 3.02 15.99 17.98
N GLY A 170 4.28 15.83 17.57
CA GLY A 170 4.98 16.72 16.63
C GLY A 170 4.53 16.54 15.18
N TYR A 171 3.27 16.77 14.93
CA TYR A 171 2.66 16.76 13.58
C TYR A 171 2.41 18.19 13.07
N LYS A 172 1.58 18.35 12.03
CA LYS A 172 1.09 19.67 11.61
C LYS A 172 0.48 20.43 12.80
N PRO A 173 0.39 21.77 12.75
CA PRO A 173 -0.27 22.51 13.81
C PRO A 173 -1.61 21.90 14.16
N GLN A 174 -1.75 21.55 15.43
CA GLN A 174 -2.92 20.88 15.98
C GLN A 174 -3.04 21.14 17.48
N THR A 175 -4.23 21.04 18.02
CA THR A 175 -4.49 21.03 19.45
C THR A 175 -5.14 19.70 19.81
N VAL A 176 -4.41 18.88 20.54
CA VAL A 176 -4.83 17.54 20.97
C VAL A 176 -5.20 17.57 22.44
N GLU A 177 -6.27 16.88 22.79
CA GLU A 177 -6.57 16.55 24.18
C GLU A 177 -6.48 15.04 24.38
N ILE A 178 -5.75 14.64 25.41
CA ILE A 178 -5.59 13.23 25.84
C ILE A 178 -5.96 13.09 27.31
N ALA A 179 -6.69 12.04 27.65
CA ALA A 179 -7.20 11.81 29.00
C ALA A 179 -7.44 10.32 29.30
N GLY A 180 -7.68 10.00 30.56
CA GLY A 180 -8.04 8.67 31.03
C GLY A 180 -6.97 7.63 30.72
N ILE A 181 -5.72 8.03 30.76
CA ILE A 181 -4.57 7.20 30.42
C ILE A 181 -4.38 6.10 31.49
N ARG A 182 -4.38 4.85 31.08
CA ARG A 182 -4.10 3.68 31.92
C ARG A 182 -3.18 2.73 31.18
N LEU A 183 -2.20 2.20 31.91
CA LEU A 183 -1.34 1.13 31.41
C LEU A 183 -1.36 0.00 32.46
N LEU A 184 -2.10 -1.07 32.16
CA LEU A 184 -2.37 -2.17 33.07
C LEU A 184 -1.56 -3.39 32.67
N ASN A 185 -0.96 -4.07 33.64
CA ASN A 185 -0.24 -5.33 33.50
C ASN A 185 -1.05 -6.46 34.17
N PHE A 186 -1.45 -7.48 33.42
CA PHE A 186 -2.20 -8.66 33.89
C PHE A 186 -1.30 -9.88 34.13
N GLY A 187 0.04 -9.72 33.96
CA GLY A 187 0.96 -10.85 34.00
C GLY A 187 0.71 -11.83 32.85
N ARG A 188 1.05 -13.10 33.10
CA ARG A 188 0.86 -14.18 32.10
C ARG A 188 -0.45 -14.96 32.28
N GLY A 189 -1.26 -14.62 33.27
CA GLY A 189 -2.49 -15.33 33.59
C GLY A 189 -3.69 -14.99 32.70
N VAL A 190 -3.60 -13.93 31.88
CA VAL A 190 -4.65 -13.48 30.98
C VAL A 190 -4.20 -13.69 29.54
N ARG A 191 -5.08 -14.22 28.69
CA ARG A 191 -4.79 -14.35 27.27
C ARG A 191 -5.01 -12.98 26.61
N ILE A 192 -4.13 -12.57 25.70
CA ILE A 192 -4.25 -11.30 24.97
C ILE A 192 -5.59 -11.18 24.21
N ALA A 193 -6.14 -12.31 23.78
CA ALA A 193 -7.44 -12.35 23.10
C ALA A 193 -8.63 -12.01 24.01
N ASP A 194 -8.46 -12.07 25.33
CA ASP A 194 -9.50 -11.73 26.31
C ASP A 194 -9.44 -10.26 26.76
N VAL A 195 -8.40 -9.52 26.34
CA VAL A 195 -8.23 -8.10 26.63
C VAL A 195 -8.94 -7.26 25.56
N PRO A 196 -9.66 -6.19 25.93
CA PRO A 196 -10.35 -5.33 24.95
C PRO A 196 -9.35 -4.71 23.98
N ARG A 197 -9.78 -4.60 22.71
CA ARG A 197 -9.00 -3.98 21.63
C ARG A 197 -9.87 -2.99 20.87
N THR A 198 -9.39 -1.77 20.71
CA THR A 198 -10.00 -0.83 19.78
C THR A 198 -9.68 -1.24 18.35
N LYS A 199 -10.69 -1.38 17.54
CA LYS A 199 -10.51 -1.52 16.09
C LYS A 199 -9.97 -0.19 15.57
N GLN A 200 -8.80 -0.22 14.95
CA GLN A 200 -8.28 0.93 14.24
C GLN A 200 -9.21 1.30 13.08
N THR A 201 -9.37 2.59 12.84
CA THR A 201 -10.18 3.12 11.75
C THR A 201 -9.49 4.34 11.13
N TYR A 202 -9.89 4.73 9.95
CA TYR A 202 -9.45 5.92 9.21
C TYR A 202 -10.67 6.60 8.60
N ALA A 203 -10.57 7.88 8.32
CA ALA A 203 -11.65 8.62 7.66
C ALA A 203 -12.02 7.96 6.31
N GLY A 204 -13.32 7.73 6.10
CA GLY A 204 -13.82 7.00 4.93
C GLY A 204 -13.76 5.48 5.04
N SER A 205 -13.49 4.91 6.23
CA SER A 205 -13.51 3.46 6.45
C SER A 205 -14.93 2.89 6.56
N GLU A 206 -15.93 3.74 6.75
CA GLU A 206 -17.33 3.38 6.89
C GLU A 206 -17.85 2.70 5.61
N PRO A 207 -18.74 1.69 5.72
CA PRO A 207 -19.26 0.97 4.55
C PRO A 207 -20.01 1.85 3.56
N ASP A 208 -20.65 2.92 4.03
CA ASP A 208 -21.45 3.89 3.27
C ASP A 208 -20.71 5.20 2.97
N ALA A 209 -19.40 5.27 3.19
CA ALA A 209 -18.61 6.46 2.90
C ALA A 209 -18.73 6.90 1.43
N ALA A 210 -19.00 8.18 1.20
CA ALA A 210 -19.34 8.75 -0.10
C ALA A 210 -18.30 8.48 -1.20
N TRP A 211 -17.03 8.41 -0.86
CA TRP A 211 -15.96 8.14 -1.81
C TRP A 211 -16.11 6.78 -2.52
N ARG A 212 -16.79 5.79 -1.90
CA ARG A 212 -16.99 4.45 -2.49
C ARG A 212 -17.85 4.50 -3.75
N ALA A 213 -18.94 5.26 -3.72
CA ALA A 213 -19.80 5.46 -4.88
C ALA A 213 -19.05 6.20 -5.99
N GLU A 214 -18.26 7.21 -5.65
CA GLU A 214 -17.43 7.92 -6.62
C GLU A 214 -16.32 7.01 -7.19
N ALA A 215 -15.72 6.12 -6.39
CA ALA A 215 -14.76 5.13 -6.86
C ALA A 215 -15.38 4.18 -7.90
N GLU A 216 -16.57 3.64 -7.65
CA GLU A 216 -17.27 2.78 -8.62
C GLU A 216 -17.55 3.49 -9.94
N LYS A 217 -18.01 4.74 -9.88
CA LYS A 217 -18.22 5.57 -11.07
C LYS A 217 -16.92 5.78 -11.87
N ARG A 218 -15.82 6.11 -11.19
CA ARG A 218 -14.50 6.28 -11.85
C ARG A 218 -14.00 4.96 -12.44
N ILE A 219 -14.15 3.84 -11.73
CA ILE A 219 -13.81 2.51 -12.23
C ILE A 219 -14.60 2.19 -13.48
N ASP A 220 -15.92 2.40 -13.48
CA ASP A 220 -16.74 2.18 -14.66
C ASP A 220 -16.30 3.06 -15.84
N GLN A 221 -16.01 4.33 -15.58
CA GLN A 221 -15.58 5.29 -16.59
C GLN A 221 -14.18 4.98 -17.13
N HIS A 222 -13.21 4.60 -16.29
CA HIS A 222 -11.79 4.53 -16.68
C HIS A 222 -11.29 3.11 -16.91
N ARG A 223 -11.92 2.09 -16.31
CA ARG A 223 -11.45 0.70 -16.36
C ARG A 223 -12.32 -0.22 -17.19
N LYS A 224 -13.48 0.27 -17.69
CA LYS A 224 -14.37 -0.53 -18.54
C LYS A 224 -14.63 0.15 -19.88
N ALA A 225 -14.93 -0.70 -20.88
CA ALA A 225 -15.40 -0.28 -22.20
C ALA A 225 -16.37 -1.32 -22.76
N ASP A 226 -16.95 -1.05 -23.92
CA ASP A 226 -17.87 -1.95 -24.58
C ASP A 226 -17.10 -2.87 -25.54
N LEU A 227 -17.25 -4.20 -25.37
CA LEU A 227 -16.83 -5.22 -26.30
C LEU A 227 -18.04 -5.64 -27.13
N THR A 228 -17.96 -5.45 -28.45
CA THR A 228 -18.96 -5.92 -29.41
C THR A 228 -18.45 -7.16 -30.11
N VAL A 229 -19.15 -8.29 -30.00
CA VAL A 229 -18.87 -9.52 -30.75
C VAL A 229 -19.87 -9.57 -31.92
N ARG A 230 -19.36 -9.48 -33.14
CA ARG A 230 -20.16 -9.64 -34.37
C ARG A 230 -19.97 -11.04 -34.93
N VAL A 231 -21.06 -11.74 -35.13
CA VAL A 231 -21.07 -13.09 -35.67
C VAL A 231 -21.68 -13.09 -37.06
N LEU A 232 -20.95 -13.68 -38.00
CA LEU A 232 -21.37 -13.81 -39.40
C LEU A 232 -21.44 -15.29 -39.79
N ASP A 233 -22.37 -15.64 -40.63
CA ASP A 233 -22.46 -16.95 -41.29
C ASP A 233 -21.36 -17.13 -42.37
N ALA A 234 -21.43 -18.26 -43.11
CA ALA A 234 -20.49 -18.58 -44.19
C ALA A 234 -20.53 -17.57 -45.33
N GLU A 235 -21.70 -17.02 -45.63
CA GLU A 235 -21.97 -16.04 -46.68
C GLU A 235 -21.58 -14.61 -46.23
N GLY A 236 -21.26 -14.41 -44.95
CA GLY A 236 -20.88 -13.10 -44.38
C GLY A 236 -22.07 -12.28 -43.92
N LYS A 237 -23.26 -12.87 -43.78
CA LYS A 237 -24.47 -12.20 -43.25
C LYS A 237 -24.48 -12.28 -41.72
N PRO A 238 -25.10 -11.31 -41.03
CA PRO A 238 -25.26 -11.35 -39.57
C PRO A 238 -25.98 -12.61 -39.12
N LEU A 239 -25.40 -13.34 -38.13
CA LEU A 239 -25.98 -14.55 -37.56
C LEU A 239 -26.62 -14.22 -36.21
N ALA A 240 -27.96 -14.22 -36.18
CA ALA A 240 -28.72 -14.01 -34.95
C ALA A 240 -28.82 -15.31 -34.12
N GLY A 241 -28.95 -15.20 -32.79
CA GLY A 241 -29.18 -16.33 -31.89
C GLY A 241 -27.94 -17.22 -31.65
N ALA A 242 -26.77 -16.83 -32.13
CA ALA A 242 -25.54 -17.53 -31.82
C ALA A 242 -25.18 -17.32 -30.34
N ASP A 243 -24.85 -18.39 -29.61
CA ASP A 243 -24.38 -18.31 -28.23
C ASP A 243 -22.97 -17.71 -28.19
N VAL A 244 -22.77 -16.75 -27.31
CA VAL A 244 -21.48 -16.07 -27.10
C VAL A 244 -21.08 -16.17 -25.65
N ALA A 245 -19.88 -16.74 -25.41
CA ALA A 245 -19.22 -16.74 -24.09
C ALA A 245 -17.99 -15.84 -24.14
N VAL A 246 -17.95 -14.85 -23.28
CA VAL A 246 -16.83 -13.90 -23.13
C VAL A 246 -16.14 -14.20 -21.81
N ARG A 247 -14.86 -14.50 -21.83
CA ARG A 247 -14.06 -14.86 -20.64
C ARG A 247 -12.81 -14.01 -20.58
N MET A 248 -12.70 -13.18 -19.55
CA MET A 248 -11.49 -12.41 -19.30
C MET A 248 -10.32 -13.34 -19.00
N LYS A 249 -9.15 -13.05 -19.53
CA LYS A 249 -7.92 -13.81 -19.30
C LYS A 249 -6.89 -13.01 -18.53
N ARG A 250 -6.88 -11.67 -18.73
CA ARG A 250 -5.87 -10.81 -18.16
C ARG A 250 -6.35 -9.37 -18.12
N HIS A 251 -6.09 -8.67 -17.02
CA HIS A 251 -6.29 -7.23 -16.91
C HIS A 251 -5.28 -6.43 -17.73
N ALA A 252 -5.72 -5.32 -18.32
CA ALA A 252 -4.83 -4.27 -18.82
C ALA A 252 -4.12 -3.52 -17.69
N PHE A 253 -4.77 -3.38 -16.52
CA PHE A 253 -4.16 -2.82 -15.32
C PHE A 253 -3.16 -3.81 -14.71
N GLY A 254 -1.99 -3.29 -14.29
CA GLY A 254 -0.95 -4.12 -13.70
C GLY A 254 -1.23 -4.46 -12.25
N PHE A 255 -1.61 -5.70 -11.95
CA PHE A 255 -1.69 -6.25 -10.60
C PHE A 255 -0.46 -7.12 -10.35
N GLY A 256 0.39 -6.74 -9.38
CA GLY A 256 1.70 -7.36 -9.25
C GLY A 256 2.22 -7.53 -7.83
N SER A 257 3.41 -8.13 -7.76
CA SER A 257 4.18 -8.23 -6.53
C SER A 257 5.68 -8.17 -6.78
N ALA A 258 6.43 -7.75 -5.76
CA ALA A 258 7.86 -8.00 -5.71
C ALA A 258 8.12 -9.50 -5.64
N VAL A 259 9.12 -9.96 -6.38
CA VAL A 259 9.53 -11.36 -6.48
C VAL A 259 11.03 -11.52 -6.33
N VAL A 260 11.44 -12.65 -5.79
CA VAL A 260 12.83 -13.04 -5.63
C VAL A 260 13.25 -13.84 -6.86
N LEU A 261 14.06 -13.25 -7.76
CA LEU A 261 14.38 -13.85 -9.06
C LEU A 261 15.13 -15.17 -8.93
N TYR A 262 16.05 -15.31 -7.98
CA TYR A 262 16.76 -16.57 -7.81
C TYR A 262 15.83 -17.73 -7.40
N MET A 263 14.71 -17.48 -6.70
CA MET A 263 13.67 -18.49 -6.43
C MET A 263 12.88 -18.83 -7.70
N VAL A 264 12.61 -17.82 -8.52
CA VAL A 264 11.95 -18.04 -9.82
C VAL A 264 12.81 -18.90 -10.74
N ALA A 265 14.13 -18.71 -10.75
CA ALA A 265 15.06 -19.43 -11.60
C ALA A 265 15.45 -20.83 -11.10
N SER A 266 15.34 -21.09 -9.79
CA SER A 266 15.90 -22.30 -9.18
C SER A 266 14.84 -23.38 -8.99
N PRO A 267 15.18 -24.69 -9.12
CA PRO A 267 14.28 -25.81 -8.80
C PRO A 267 14.06 -25.95 -7.29
N GLY A 268 13.04 -26.70 -6.88
CA GLY A 268 12.75 -27.07 -5.51
C GLY A 268 11.28 -26.83 -5.15
N GLU A 269 10.73 -27.65 -4.23
CA GLU A 269 9.30 -27.63 -3.87
C GLU A 269 8.82 -26.26 -3.40
N GLU A 270 9.59 -25.60 -2.55
CA GLU A 270 9.28 -24.24 -2.08
C GLU A 270 9.27 -23.24 -3.24
N ASN A 271 10.24 -23.32 -4.15
CA ASN A 271 10.34 -22.46 -5.32
C ASN A 271 9.23 -22.75 -6.34
N ASP A 272 8.82 -24.01 -6.49
CA ASP A 272 7.71 -24.42 -7.37
C ASP A 272 6.39 -23.85 -6.85
N LEU A 273 6.13 -23.94 -5.54
CA LEU A 273 4.97 -23.32 -4.92
C LEU A 273 4.99 -21.80 -5.05
N TYR A 274 6.16 -21.18 -4.84
CA TYR A 274 6.36 -19.73 -4.99
C TYR A 274 6.03 -19.28 -6.43
N ARG A 275 6.59 -19.95 -7.47
CA ARG A 275 6.29 -19.68 -8.89
C ARG A 275 4.82 -19.87 -9.21
N LYS A 276 4.21 -20.98 -8.73
CA LYS A 276 2.78 -21.25 -8.93
C LYS A 276 1.93 -20.08 -8.45
N ARG A 277 2.19 -19.56 -7.25
CA ARG A 277 1.46 -18.40 -6.70
C ARG A 277 1.66 -17.14 -7.53
N ILE A 278 2.88 -16.87 -8.00
CA ILE A 278 3.15 -15.75 -8.90
C ILE A 278 2.28 -15.85 -10.16
N PHE A 279 2.28 -17.02 -10.80
CA PHE A 279 1.56 -17.22 -12.06
C PHE A 279 0.03 -17.22 -11.92
N GLU A 280 -0.48 -17.61 -10.75
CA GLU A 280 -1.92 -17.58 -10.44
C GLU A 280 -2.45 -16.19 -10.11
N LEU A 281 -1.63 -15.31 -9.53
CA LEU A 281 -2.12 -14.11 -8.86
C LEU A 281 -1.79 -12.81 -9.60
N PHE A 282 -0.72 -12.79 -10.40
CA PHE A 282 -0.16 -11.55 -10.90
C PHE A 282 -0.05 -11.52 -12.42
N ASN A 283 -0.08 -10.34 -13.00
CA ASN A 283 0.24 -10.08 -14.39
C ASN A 283 1.43 -9.12 -14.55
N ARG A 284 1.91 -8.54 -13.43
CA ARG A 284 3.08 -7.66 -13.33
C ARG A 284 3.98 -8.16 -12.20
N VAL A 285 5.29 -8.03 -12.36
CA VAL A 285 6.27 -8.34 -11.32
C VAL A 285 7.37 -7.29 -11.27
N VAL A 286 7.97 -7.13 -10.09
CA VAL A 286 9.21 -6.38 -9.88
C VAL A 286 10.21 -7.27 -9.16
N ASN A 287 11.48 -7.21 -9.49
CA ASN A 287 12.50 -7.87 -8.68
C ASN A 287 12.66 -7.15 -7.32
N GLU A 288 12.72 -7.89 -6.22
CA GLU A 288 12.92 -7.29 -4.90
C GLU A 288 14.35 -6.75 -4.75
N ASN A 289 15.36 -7.59 -4.98
CA ASN A 289 16.75 -7.26 -4.70
C ASN A 289 17.72 -7.59 -5.83
N ASP A 290 17.41 -8.57 -6.68
CA ASP A 290 18.35 -9.25 -7.57
C ASP A 290 19.01 -8.33 -8.62
N LEU A 291 18.37 -7.21 -8.98
CA LEU A 291 18.87 -6.22 -9.93
C LEU A 291 19.39 -4.94 -9.23
N LYS A 292 19.45 -4.89 -7.91
CA LYS A 292 20.14 -3.79 -7.22
C LYS A 292 21.64 -3.93 -7.45
N TRP A 293 22.33 -2.83 -7.72
CA TRP A 293 23.71 -2.86 -8.19
C TRP A 293 24.66 -3.79 -7.41
N PRO A 294 24.72 -3.76 -6.04
CA PRO A 294 25.59 -4.70 -5.32
C PRO A 294 25.16 -6.17 -5.48
N ALA A 295 23.84 -6.46 -5.61
CA ALA A 295 23.35 -7.79 -5.85
C ALA A 295 23.66 -8.26 -7.29
N TRP A 296 23.49 -7.40 -8.27
CA TRP A 296 23.87 -7.61 -9.66
C TRP A 296 25.34 -7.99 -9.80
N GLU A 297 26.22 -7.37 -9.03
CA GLU A 297 27.65 -7.70 -8.93
C GLU A 297 27.96 -8.86 -7.95
N SER A 298 26.93 -9.60 -7.50
CA SER A 298 27.05 -10.73 -6.58
C SER A 298 27.67 -10.42 -5.22
N GLN A 299 27.71 -9.14 -4.81
CA GLN A 299 28.30 -8.71 -3.53
C GLN A 299 27.43 -9.09 -2.33
N TRP A 300 26.14 -9.38 -2.53
CA TRP A 300 25.22 -9.82 -1.48
C TRP A 300 25.18 -11.34 -1.30
N GLY A 301 26.12 -12.07 -1.92
CA GLY A 301 26.34 -13.49 -1.74
C GLY A 301 25.71 -14.37 -2.81
N ARG A 302 25.90 -15.69 -2.69
CA ARG A 302 25.63 -16.69 -3.73
C ARG A 302 24.22 -16.79 -4.30
N PRO A 303 23.12 -16.45 -3.60
CA PRO A 303 21.82 -16.48 -4.25
C PRO A 303 21.74 -15.55 -5.46
N TYR A 304 22.39 -14.38 -5.36
CA TYR A 304 22.37 -13.35 -6.39
C TYR A 304 23.41 -13.62 -7.47
N SER A 305 22.98 -13.69 -8.72
CA SER A 305 23.87 -13.75 -9.88
C SER A 305 23.16 -13.26 -11.14
N LYS A 306 23.91 -12.66 -12.05
CA LYS A 306 23.40 -12.18 -13.35
C LYS A 306 22.71 -13.29 -14.13
N GLU A 307 23.28 -14.49 -14.16
CA GLU A 307 22.75 -15.63 -14.89
C GLU A 307 21.38 -16.08 -14.37
N LYS A 308 21.20 -16.16 -13.05
CA LYS A 308 19.92 -16.51 -12.41
C LYS A 308 18.88 -15.44 -12.65
N SER A 309 19.26 -14.16 -12.51
CA SER A 309 18.37 -13.05 -12.78
C SER A 309 17.87 -13.07 -14.22
N ILE A 310 18.76 -13.23 -15.19
CA ILE A 310 18.41 -13.32 -16.61
C ILE A 310 17.54 -14.55 -16.91
N ALA A 311 17.84 -15.71 -16.31
CA ALA A 311 17.04 -16.92 -16.47
C ALA A 311 15.60 -16.74 -15.94
N ALA A 312 15.46 -16.13 -14.76
CA ALA A 312 14.16 -15.80 -14.17
C ALA A 312 13.37 -14.81 -15.05
N LEU A 313 14.02 -13.75 -15.52
CA LEU A 313 13.40 -12.75 -16.39
C LEU A 313 12.89 -13.35 -17.69
N LYS A 314 13.67 -14.25 -18.32
CA LYS A 314 13.25 -14.99 -19.52
C LYS A 314 12.00 -15.82 -19.24
N LEU A 315 11.99 -16.60 -18.15
CA LEU A 315 10.82 -17.40 -17.77
C LEU A 315 9.58 -16.51 -17.53
N LEU A 316 9.72 -15.39 -16.86
CA LEU A 316 8.62 -14.44 -16.62
C LEU A 316 8.10 -13.86 -17.94
N ARG A 317 8.99 -13.51 -18.88
CA ARG A 317 8.58 -13.04 -20.24
C ARG A 317 7.86 -14.14 -21.03
N GLU A 318 8.33 -15.38 -21.00
CA GLU A 318 7.67 -16.53 -21.64
C GLU A 318 6.25 -16.76 -21.07
N LYS A 319 6.04 -16.48 -19.80
CA LYS A 319 4.73 -16.50 -19.14
C LYS A 319 3.90 -15.24 -19.40
N GLY A 320 4.41 -14.29 -20.15
CA GLY A 320 3.72 -13.06 -20.54
C GLY A 320 3.65 -11.99 -19.45
N PHE A 321 4.47 -12.02 -18.43
CA PHE A 321 4.50 -10.99 -17.40
C PHE A 321 5.01 -9.65 -17.94
N TYR A 322 4.40 -8.56 -17.44
CA TYR A 322 4.98 -7.23 -17.50
C TYR A 322 6.01 -7.12 -16.37
N VAL A 323 7.24 -6.77 -16.71
CA VAL A 323 8.37 -6.82 -15.79
C VAL A 323 8.90 -5.42 -15.50
N ARG A 324 9.03 -5.08 -14.21
CA ARG A 324 9.69 -3.87 -13.70
C ARG A 324 11.06 -4.22 -13.16
N GLY A 325 12.09 -3.50 -13.61
CA GLY A 325 13.44 -3.55 -13.05
C GLY A 325 13.61 -2.59 -11.87
N HIS A 326 14.18 -3.05 -10.77
CA HIS A 326 14.42 -2.27 -9.56
C HIS A 326 15.79 -2.59 -8.96
N CYS A 327 16.72 -1.67 -8.93
CA CYS A 327 16.74 -0.34 -9.54
C CYS A 327 18.15 -0.08 -10.11
N LEU A 328 18.26 0.76 -11.14
CA LEU A 328 19.57 1.08 -11.76
C LEU A 328 20.45 1.88 -10.80
N VAL A 329 19.93 2.93 -10.16
CA VAL A 329 20.67 3.76 -9.23
C VAL A 329 19.89 3.98 -7.94
N TRP A 330 20.45 3.54 -6.83
CA TRP A 330 20.02 3.92 -5.48
C TRP A 330 21.15 4.75 -4.86
N PRO A 331 21.07 6.09 -4.91
CA PRO A 331 22.25 6.95 -4.94
C PRO A 331 22.86 7.27 -3.56
N ALA A 332 22.97 6.26 -2.68
CA ALA A 332 23.71 6.35 -1.42
C ALA A 332 24.86 5.33 -1.37
N TRP A 333 25.94 5.69 -0.71
CA TRP A 333 27.14 4.84 -0.57
C TRP A 333 26.84 3.43 -0.04
N ARG A 334 25.82 3.28 0.79
CA ARG A 334 25.40 1.97 1.34
C ARG A 334 24.65 1.08 0.34
N HIS A 335 24.22 1.64 -0.79
CA HIS A 335 23.39 0.99 -1.81
C HIS A 335 24.09 0.77 -3.14
N VAL A 336 25.35 1.17 -3.23
CA VAL A 336 26.23 0.95 -4.38
C VAL A 336 27.40 0.07 -3.98
N PRO A 337 28.11 -0.57 -4.94
CA PRO A 337 29.30 -1.35 -4.65
C PRO A 337 30.34 -0.57 -3.83
N GLY A 338 30.89 -1.25 -2.79
CA GLY A 338 31.73 -0.58 -1.80
C GLY A 338 33.02 0.06 -2.38
N GLU A 339 33.54 -0.45 -3.49
CA GLU A 339 34.69 0.10 -4.20
C GLU A 339 34.45 1.51 -4.76
N LEU A 340 33.18 1.88 -5.05
CA LEU A 340 32.85 3.23 -5.54
C LEU A 340 33.13 4.32 -4.51
N GLN A 341 33.20 4.00 -3.23
CA GLN A 341 33.58 4.97 -2.19
C GLN A 341 34.99 5.54 -2.38
N LYS A 342 35.86 4.84 -3.11
CA LYS A 342 37.19 5.35 -3.48
C LYS A 342 37.12 6.53 -4.44
N LEU A 343 35.98 6.66 -5.16
CA LEU A 343 35.74 7.72 -6.16
C LEU A 343 35.04 8.96 -5.57
N LYS A 344 34.84 9.03 -4.27
CA LYS A 344 34.12 10.16 -3.62
C LYS A 344 34.78 11.54 -3.86
N ASN A 345 36.05 11.56 -4.19
CA ASN A 345 36.78 12.78 -4.50
C ASN A 345 37.12 12.92 -6.01
N ASP A 346 36.56 12.07 -6.86
CA ASP A 346 36.71 12.10 -8.32
C ASP A 346 35.33 12.01 -9.01
N PRO A 347 34.64 13.17 -9.15
CA PRO A 347 33.31 13.22 -9.76
C PRO A 347 33.28 12.66 -11.18
N ALA A 348 34.38 12.84 -11.96
CA ALA A 348 34.43 12.38 -13.35
C ALA A 348 34.47 10.83 -13.42
N ALA A 349 35.32 10.21 -12.60
CA ALA A 349 35.39 8.76 -12.51
C ALA A 349 34.11 8.16 -11.96
N LEU A 350 33.48 8.80 -10.97
CA LEU A 350 32.19 8.33 -10.41
C LEU A 350 31.05 8.39 -11.43
N ARG A 351 30.92 9.52 -12.17
CA ARG A 351 29.93 9.63 -13.28
C ARG A 351 30.12 8.53 -14.31
N LYS A 352 31.38 8.26 -14.70
CA LYS A 352 31.72 7.21 -15.65
C LYS A 352 31.30 5.84 -15.14
N ALA A 353 31.63 5.48 -13.90
CA ALA A 353 31.32 4.18 -13.30
C ALA A 353 29.81 3.94 -13.23
N VAL A 354 29.01 4.92 -12.78
CA VAL A 354 27.56 4.82 -12.73
C VAL A 354 26.96 4.65 -14.14
N ARG A 355 27.45 5.40 -15.11
CA ARG A 355 26.99 5.29 -16.49
C ARG A 355 27.31 3.91 -17.08
N GLU A 356 28.50 3.38 -16.84
CA GLU A 356 28.94 2.05 -17.32
C GLU A 356 28.05 0.95 -16.74
N HIS A 357 27.73 1.02 -15.44
CA HIS A 357 26.79 0.11 -14.81
C HIS A 357 25.40 0.17 -15.46
N ILE A 358 24.81 1.37 -15.61
CA ILE A 358 23.50 1.53 -16.25
C ILE A 358 23.49 0.90 -17.65
N VAL A 359 24.50 1.17 -18.47
CA VAL A 359 24.61 0.65 -19.83
C VAL A 359 24.78 -0.87 -19.82
N GLU A 360 25.63 -1.41 -18.93
CA GLU A 360 25.89 -2.85 -18.83
C GLU A 360 24.61 -3.60 -18.44
N GLU A 361 23.96 -3.21 -17.34
CA GLU A 361 22.79 -3.91 -16.81
C GLU A 361 21.59 -3.82 -17.76
N THR A 362 21.35 -2.62 -18.33
CA THR A 362 20.26 -2.45 -19.30
C THR A 362 20.52 -3.19 -20.61
N THR A 363 21.78 -3.35 -21.02
CA THR A 363 22.15 -4.16 -22.20
C THR A 363 21.91 -5.64 -21.93
N ALA A 364 22.32 -6.15 -20.76
CA ALA A 364 22.15 -7.54 -20.36
C ALA A 364 20.67 -7.95 -20.22
N THR A 365 19.80 -7.00 -19.87
CA THR A 365 18.38 -7.23 -19.63
C THR A 365 17.46 -6.71 -20.74
N LYS A 366 18.04 -6.24 -21.85
CA LYS A 366 17.29 -5.69 -22.99
C LYS A 366 16.26 -6.68 -23.54
N GLY A 367 15.01 -6.22 -23.68
CA GLY A 367 13.87 -7.04 -24.14
C GLY A 367 13.26 -7.94 -23.07
N LEU A 368 13.82 -7.96 -21.85
CA LEU A 368 13.31 -8.74 -20.71
C LEU A 368 12.54 -7.87 -19.70
N ILE A 369 12.75 -6.56 -19.71
CA ILE A 369 12.19 -5.60 -18.77
C ILE A 369 11.44 -4.51 -19.54
N ASP A 370 10.20 -4.21 -19.12
CA ASP A 370 9.31 -3.25 -19.76
C ASP A 370 9.47 -1.83 -19.19
N GLU A 371 9.81 -1.74 -17.89
CA GLU A 371 10.01 -0.47 -17.20
C GLU A 371 11.11 -0.57 -16.14
N TRP A 372 11.80 0.53 -15.85
CA TRP A 372 12.90 0.59 -14.90
C TRP A 372 12.76 1.74 -13.90
N ASP A 373 13.03 1.46 -12.63
CA ASP A 373 13.41 2.48 -11.66
C ASP A 373 14.84 2.94 -11.96
N VAL A 374 14.96 4.06 -12.68
CA VAL A 374 16.29 4.63 -12.99
C VAL A 374 16.93 5.18 -11.73
N MET A 375 16.12 5.82 -10.88
CA MET A 375 16.58 6.37 -9.60
C MET A 375 15.57 6.04 -8.50
N ASN A 376 16.10 5.54 -7.38
CA ASN A 376 15.31 5.18 -6.21
C ASN A 376 15.63 6.07 -5.01
N GLU A 377 14.57 6.62 -4.36
CA GLU A 377 14.61 7.34 -3.08
C GLU A 377 15.56 8.54 -3.01
N PRO A 378 15.47 9.49 -3.94
CA PRO A 378 16.42 10.60 -4.01
C PRO A 378 16.34 11.57 -2.81
N PHE A 379 15.26 11.57 -2.04
CA PHE A 379 15.12 12.47 -0.89
C PHE A 379 16.11 12.14 0.23
N SER A 380 16.28 10.87 0.53
CA SER A 380 17.15 10.41 1.62
C SER A 380 18.45 9.76 1.16
N ASN A 381 18.60 9.57 -0.14
CA ASN A 381 19.76 8.94 -0.75
C ASN A 381 20.27 9.83 -1.89
N HIS A 382 21.23 10.68 -1.60
CA HIS A 382 21.73 11.67 -2.55
C HIS A 382 23.26 11.79 -2.59
N ASP A 383 24.00 10.87 -1.91
CA ASP A 383 25.46 10.92 -1.83
C ASP A 383 26.15 11.06 -3.20
N LEU A 384 25.62 10.38 -4.24
CA LEU A 384 26.19 10.46 -5.58
C LEU A 384 25.95 11.82 -6.23
N MET A 385 24.79 12.44 -5.98
CA MET A 385 24.49 13.79 -6.45
C MET A 385 25.30 14.84 -5.68
N ASP A 386 25.58 14.63 -4.40
CA ASP A 386 26.43 15.54 -3.61
C ASP A 386 27.86 15.61 -4.15
N VAL A 387 28.40 14.49 -4.67
CA VAL A 387 29.72 14.45 -5.32
C VAL A 387 29.67 14.95 -6.75
N CYS A 388 28.71 14.48 -7.53
CA CYS A 388 28.69 14.73 -8.99
C CYS A 388 27.92 15.99 -9.41
N GLY A 389 27.11 16.57 -8.50
CA GLY A 389 26.14 17.61 -8.85
C GLY A 389 24.80 17.03 -9.31
N LYS A 390 23.75 17.85 -9.18
CA LYS A 390 22.37 17.45 -9.46
C LYS A 390 22.10 17.03 -10.91
N ASP A 391 22.87 17.57 -11.85
CA ASP A 391 22.76 17.29 -13.29
C ASP A 391 23.09 15.84 -13.66
N VAL A 392 23.84 15.10 -12.83
CA VAL A 392 24.14 13.68 -13.05
C VAL A 392 22.88 12.82 -13.15
N MET A 393 21.79 13.19 -12.47
CA MET A 393 20.52 12.49 -12.58
C MET A 393 20.04 12.41 -14.04
N VAL A 394 20.14 13.53 -14.79
CA VAL A 394 19.74 13.58 -16.21
C VAL A 394 20.58 12.64 -17.07
N GLU A 395 21.87 12.51 -16.75
CA GLU A 395 22.76 11.57 -17.43
C GLU A 395 22.33 10.11 -17.25
N TRP A 396 21.83 9.74 -16.07
CA TRP A 396 21.35 8.39 -15.80
C TRP A 396 20.16 8.02 -16.70
N TRP A 397 19.18 8.92 -16.84
CA TRP A 397 18.05 8.71 -17.75
C TRP A 397 18.49 8.62 -19.22
N LYS A 398 19.41 9.48 -19.65
CA LYS A 398 19.95 9.45 -21.01
C LYS A 398 20.76 8.17 -21.28
N ALA A 399 21.52 7.69 -20.31
CA ALA A 399 22.25 6.43 -20.41
C ALA A 399 21.29 5.23 -20.56
N ALA A 400 20.26 5.13 -19.70
CA ALA A 400 19.25 4.08 -19.79
C ALA A 400 18.49 4.15 -21.13
N ARG A 401 18.05 5.32 -21.57
CA ARG A 401 17.33 5.52 -22.83
C ARG A 401 18.16 5.15 -24.06
N SER A 402 19.47 5.35 -24.03
CA SER A 402 20.36 5.02 -25.16
C SER A 402 20.36 3.51 -25.47
N VAL A 403 20.08 2.67 -24.49
CA VAL A 403 20.00 1.20 -24.62
C VAL A 403 18.57 0.72 -24.79
N LEU A 404 17.63 1.36 -24.06
CA LEU A 404 16.24 0.95 -23.94
C LEU A 404 15.29 2.00 -24.55
N PRO A 405 15.12 2.06 -25.87
CA PRO A 405 14.29 3.08 -26.52
C PRO A 405 12.81 3.00 -26.13
N GLU A 406 12.29 1.80 -25.86
CA GLU A 406 10.87 1.55 -25.61
C GLU A 406 10.49 1.42 -24.12
N ALA A 407 11.46 1.16 -23.23
CA ALA A 407 11.17 0.96 -21.82
C ALA A 407 10.70 2.25 -21.15
N ARG A 408 9.76 2.13 -20.21
CA ARG A 408 9.37 3.25 -19.36
C ARG A 408 10.41 3.47 -18.26
N LEU A 409 10.87 4.70 -18.09
CA LEU A 409 11.93 5.07 -17.16
C LEU A 409 11.33 5.86 -16.00
N TYR A 410 11.31 5.26 -14.81
CA TYR A 410 10.66 5.80 -13.62
C TYR A 410 11.64 6.45 -12.66
N VAL A 411 11.18 7.47 -11.95
CA VAL A 411 11.69 7.85 -10.64
C VAL A 411 10.78 7.20 -9.59
N ASN A 412 11.33 6.68 -8.50
CA ASN A 412 10.59 5.95 -7.46
C ASN A 412 10.93 6.47 -6.07
N ASP A 413 9.93 6.74 -5.23
CA ASP A 413 10.19 7.22 -3.86
C ASP A 413 9.10 6.76 -2.88
N TYR A 414 9.46 6.76 -1.58
CA TYR A 414 8.61 6.38 -0.46
C TYR A 414 7.94 7.59 0.20
N ALA A 415 7.05 7.35 1.16
CA ALA A 415 6.35 8.36 1.96
C ALA A 415 5.55 9.42 1.16
N ILE A 416 5.27 9.17 -0.11
CA ILE A 416 4.47 10.10 -0.91
C ILE A 416 2.98 9.94 -0.59
N LEU A 417 2.46 8.70 -0.63
CA LEU A 417 1.09 8.37 -0.24
C LEU A 417 0.99 7.91 1.22
N ALA A 418 2.09 7.43 1.79
CA ALA A 418 2.17 6.81 3.12
C ALA A 418 2.58 7.78 4.23
N ALA A 419 2.35 9.08 4.07
CA ALA A 419 2.71 10.11 5.05
C ALA A 419 1.64 10.30 6.14
N GLY A 420 0.84 9.27 6.44
CA GLY A 420 -0.24 9.31 7.42
C GLY A 420 -1.37 10.27 7.04
N GLY A 421 -1.57 10.56 5.75
CA GLY A 421 -2.56 11.51 5.22
C GLY A 421 -2.07 12.97 5.17
N ASP A 422 -0.81 13.25 5.45
CA ASP A 422 -0.22 14.57 5.20
C ASP A 422 0.00 14.76 3.69
N THR A 423 -0.46 15.89 3.14
CA THR A 423 -0.39 16.20 1.71
C THR A 423 0.65 17.26 1.35
N ALA A 424 1.44 17.73 2.34
CA ALA A 424 2.40 18.83 2.17
C ALA A 424 3.70 18.59 2.93
N THR A 425 4.21 17.35 2.94
CA THR A 425 5.50 17.06 3.56
C THR A 425 6.66 17.60 2.72
N ALA A 426 7.80 17.88 3.36
CA ALA A 426 9.04 18.24 2.65
C ALA A 426 9.46 17.15 1.65
N HIS A 427 9.20 15.88 1.95
CA HIS A 427 9.50 14.76 1.06
C HIS A 427 8.65 14.81 -0.22
N GLN A 428 7.33 15.02 -0.08
CA GLN A 428 6.42 15.17 -1.23
C GLN A 428 6.81 16.36 -2.11
N GLN A 429 7.19 17.49 -1.48
CA GLN A 429 7.65 18.66 -2.21
C GLN A 429 8.96 18.39 -2.96
N HIS A 430 9.95 17.80 -2.31
CA HIS A 430 11.22 17.43 -2.93
C HIS A 430 11.01 16.47 -4.11
N TYR A 431 10.11 15.50 -3.97
CA TYR A 431 9.79 14.55 -5.03
C TYR A 431 9.16 15.24 -6.25
N GLU A 432 8.21 16.16 -6.01
CA GLU A 432 7.64 17.00 -7.08
C GLU A 432 8.70 17.86 -7.78
N GLU A 433 9.59 18.51 -7.01
CA GLU A 433 10.66 19.34 -7.53
C GLU A 433 11.71 18.51 -8.31
N THR A 434 11.98 17.29 -7.88
CA THR A 434 12.88 16.36 -8.58
C THR A 434 12.31 15.94 -9.93
N ILE A 435 11.02 15.56 -9.98
CA ILE A 435 10.34 15.20 -11.24
C ILE A 435 10.36 16.39 -12.19
N ARG A 436 9.99 17.58 -11.72
CA ARG A 436 9.99 18.82 -12.50
C ARG A 436 11.37 19.12 -13.06
N TYR A 437 12.40 19.08 -12.22
CA TYR A 437 13.78 19.29 -12.64
C TYR A 437 14.20 18.33 -13.75
N LEU A 438 13.93 17.03 -13.60
CA LEU A 438 14.28 16.03 -14.61
C LEU A 438 13.61 16.35 -15.96
N LEU A 439 12.32 16.68 -15.94
CA LEU A 439 11.55 17.02 -17.13
C LEU A 439 12.07 18.33 -17.78
N ASP A 440 12.31 19.37 -17.00
CA ASP A 440 12.81 20.68 -17.47
C ASP A 440 14.21 20.55 -18.09
N GLN A 441 15.03 19.61 -17.61
CA GLN A 441 16.35 19.31 -18.17
C GLN A 441 16.32 18.29 -19.33
N GLY A 442 15.13 17.90 -19.79
CA GLY A 442 14.94 16.98 -20.91
C GLY A 442 15.34 15.54 -20.63
N ALA A 443 15.30 15.09 -19.37
CA ALA A 443 15.41 13.67 -19.03
C ALA A 443 14.17 12.93 -19.56
N PRO A 444 14.32 11.76 -20.22
CA PRO A 444 13.20 11.01 -20.78
C PRO A 444 12.45 10.22 -19.68
N VAL A 445 11.89 10.94 -18.70
CA VAL A 445 11.08 10.35 -17.64
C VAL A 445 9.80 9.78 -18.23
N GLY A 446 9.55 8.50 -18.01
CA GLY A 446 8.41 7.76 -18.56
C GLY A 446 7.34 7.42 -17.54
N GLY A 447 7.55 7.68 -16.24
CA GLY A 447 6.57 7.39 -15.20
C GLY A 447 7.02 7.79 -13.80
N ILE A 448 6.07 7.74 -12.86
CA ILE A 448 6.22 8.13 -11.46
C ILE A 448 5.89 6.92 -10.59
N GLY A 449 6.87 6.46 -9.80
CA GLY A 449 6.72 5.37 -8.84
C GLY A 449 6.36 5.90 -7.45
N LEU A 450 5.37 5.29 -6.85
CA LEU A 450 4.84 5.64 -5.52
C LEU A 450 4.91 4.39 -4.64
N GLN A 451 5.99 4.22 -3.85
CA GLN A 451 6.27 2.96 -3.12
C GLN A 451 5.09 2.50 -2.26
N SER A 452 4.55 3.39 -1.43
CA SER A 452 3.37 3.08 -0.60
C SER A 452 3.63 2.08 0.52
N HIS A 453 4.77 2.19 1.19
CA HIS A 453 5.07 1.51 2.45
C HIS A 453 4.35 2.21 3.60
N PHE A 454 3.23 1.67 4.03
CA PHE A 454 2.42 2.28 5.07
C PHE A 454 2.90 1.93 6.48
N ARG A 455 2.59 2.80 7.44
CA ARG A 455 2.62 2.54 8.89
C ARG A 455 1.25 2.77 9.50
N SER A 456 0.53 3.76 9.00
CA SER A 456 -0.86 4.06 9.33
C SER A 456 -1.65 4.27 8.05
N PRO A 457 -2.95 3.99 8.04
CA PRO A 457 -3.79 4.19 6.87
C PRO A 457 -3.85 5.67 6.45
N THR A 458 -3.71 5.94 5.16
CA THR A 458 -4.05 7.23 4.56
C THR A 458 -5.50 7.15 4.06
N PRO A 459 -6.38 8.11 4.43
CA PRO A 459 -7.75 8.13 3.96
C PRO A 459 -7.85 8.09 2.42
N PRO A 460 -8.80 7.33 1.83
CA PRO A 460 -8.91 7.20 0.37
C PRO A 460 -9.05 8.52 -0.40
N GLU A 461 -9.80 9.49 0.14
CA GLU A 461 -9.91 10.82 -0.48
C GLU A 461 -8.58 11.60 -0.43
N THR A 462 -7.77 11.38 0.61
CA THR A 462 -6.43 11.95 0.70
C THR A 462 -5.48 11.29 -0.30
N VAL A 463 -5.62 9.97 -0.52
CA VAL A 463 -4.90 9.27 -1.59
C VAL A 463 -5.20 9.92 -2.94
N TRP A 464 -6.48 10.19 -3.25
CA TRP A 464 -6.84 10.88 -4.50
C TRP A 464 -6.23 12.28 -4.62
N LYS A 465 -6.27 13.09 -3.57
CA LYS A 465 -5.62 14.43 -3.57
C LYS A 465 -4.14 14.36 -3.89
N LEU A 466 -3.44 13.35 -3.34
CA LEU A 466 -2.03 13.14 -3.60
C LEU A 466 -1.79 12.63 -5.03
N LEU A 467 -2.60 11.70 -5.52
CA LEU A 467 -2.52 11.23 -6.91
C LEU A 467 -2.80 12.36 -7.89
N ASP A 468 -3.83 13.19 -7.65
CA ASP A 468 -4.15 14.38 -8.46
C ASP A 468 -2.99 15.39 -8.50
N ARG A 469 -2.24 15.55 -7.38
CA ARG A 469 -1.06 16.40 -7.32
C ARG A 469 0.02 15.96 -8.31
N PHE A 470 0.28 14.66 -8.42
CA PHE A 470 1.31 14.12 -9.32
C PHE A 470 0.79 13.87 -10.74
N ALA A 471 -0.51 13.68 -10.93
CA ALA A 471 -1.13 13.54 -12.26
C ALA A 471 -0.91 14.78 -13.17
N LYS A 472 -0.61 15.95 -12.59
CA LYS A 472 -0.29 17.19 -13.32
C LYS A 472 0.94 17.08 -14.22
N PHE A 473 1.81 16.10 -13.98
CA PHE A 473 2.96 15.84 -14.85
C PHE A 473 2.58 15.10 -16.14
N ASN A 474 1.32 14.64 -16.29
CA ASN A 474 0.85 13.87 -17.44
C ASN A 474 1.68 12.61 -17.72
N LEU A 475 2.24 12.01 -16.67
CA LEU A 475 2.97 10.76 -16.70
C LEU A 475 2.14 9.66 -16.02
N PRO A 476 2.23 8.40 -16.49
CA PRO A 476 1.65 7.28 -15.77
C PRO A 476 2.25 7.15 -14.37
N MET A 477 1.40 6.85 -13.41
CA MET A 477 1.79 6.55 -12.03
C MET A 477 1.61 5.07 -11.74
N SER A 478 2.49 4.49 -10.94
CA SER A 478 2.36 3.13 -10.45
C SER A 478 2.53 3.09 -8.93
N ILE A 479 1.68 2.33 -8.25
CA ILE A 479 1.95 1.90 -6.87
C ILE A 479 2.96 0.77 -6.98
N THR A 480 4.17 0.98 -6.46
CA THR A 480 5.31 0.12 -6.79
C THR A 480 5.68 -0.88 -5.70
N GLU A 481 5.31 -0.62 -4.44
CA GLU A 481 5.85 -1.36 -3.29
C GLU A 481 4.85 -1.42 -2.11
N PHE A 482 3.55 -1.57 -2.39
CA PHE A 482 2.55 -1.55 -1.34
C PHE A 482 2.80 -2.61 -0.27
N ASP A 483 2.85 -2.15 0.97
CA ASP A 483 2.68 -2.97 2.15
C ASP A 483 2.00 -2.19 3.29
N PHE A 484 1.26 -2.90 4.13
CA PHE A 484 0.58 -2.36 5.29
C PHE A 484 0.75 -3.32 6.47
N PRO A 485 1.58 -2.97 7.47
CA PRO A 485 1.86 -3.83 8.62
C PRO A 485 0.76 -3.77 9.67
N GLY A 486 0.67 -4.78 10.49
CA GLY A 486 -0.15 -4.77 11.70
C GLY A 486 -0.63 -6.14 12.13
N ASP A 487 -0.88 -6.27 13.44
CA ASP A 487 -1.44 -7.47 14.07
C ASP A 487 -2.96 -7.58 13.86
N ASP A 488 -3.62 -6.49 13.43
CA ASP A 488 -5.05 -6.47 13.11
C ASP A 488 -5.26 -6.85 11.64
N GLU A 489 -5.42 -8.15 11.39
CA GLU A 489 -5.64 -8.69 10.04
C GLU A 489 -6.96 -8.19 9.41
N GLU A 490 -7.98 -7.81 10.19
CA GLU A 490 -9.22 -7.23 9.67
C GLU A 490 -8.98 -5.81 9.13
N LEU A 491 -8.23 -5.00 9.88
CA LEU A 491 -7.81 -3.67 9.40
C LEU A 491 -6.93 -3.80 8.16
N GLN A 492 -5.97 -4.72 8.18
CA GLN A 492 -5.08 -4.97 7.04
C GLN A 492 -5.88 -5.31 5.78
N ALA A 493 -6.85 -6.22 5.88
CA ALA A 493 -7.72 -6.60 4.78
C ALA A 493 -8.62 -5.44 4.30
N ARG A 494 -9.21 -4.70 5.23
CA ARG A 494 -10.06 -3.55 4.93
C ARG A 494 -9.26 -2.44 4.23
N TYR A 495 -8.09 -2.10 4.77
CA TYR A 495 -7.26 -1.06 4.17
C TYR A 495 -6.70 -1.48 2.81
N THR A 496 -6.27 -2.73 2.65
CA THR A 496 -5.86 -3.27 1.35
C THR A 496 -6.98 -3.11 0.32
N ARG A 497 -8.21 -3.48 0.68
CA ARG A 497 -9.38 -3.31 -0.20
C ARG A 497 -9.63 -1.84 -0.57
N ASP A 498 -9.62 -0.96 0.42
CA ASP A 498 -9.96 0.44 0.22
C ASP A 498 -8.86 1.19 -0.54
N PHE A 499 -7.59 0.94 -0.23
CA PHE A 499 -6.46 1.53 -0.93
C PHE A 499 -6.40 1.05 -2.40
N MET A 500 -6.53 -0.27 -2.63
CA MET A 500 -6.60 -0.80 -3.99
C MET A 500 -7.76 -0.19 -4.78
N THR A 501 -8.93 -0.03 -4.15
CA THR A 501 -10.10 0.58 -4.80
C THR A 501 -9.84 2.04 -5.16
N ALA A 502 -9.26 2.81 -4.24
CA ALA A 502 -8.93 4.22 -4.50
C ALA A 502 -7.93 4.38 -5.65
N VAL A 503 -6.86 3.59 -5.67
CA VAL A 503 -5.85 3.70 -6.74
C VAL A 503 -6.35 3.14 -8.07
N PHE A 504 -7.14 2.06 -8.06
CA PHE A 504 -7.75 1.52 -9.28
C PHE A 504 -8.78 2.47 -9.90
N ALA A 505 -9.46 3.26 -9.07
CA ALA A 505 -10.39 4.29 -9.53
C ALA A 505 -9.70 5.51 -10.16
N HIS A 506 -8.39 5.74 -9.93
CA HIS A 506 -7.70 6.92 -10.42
C HIS A 506 -7.17 6.73 -11.85
N PRO A 507 -7.53 7.59 -12.84
CA PRO A 507 -7.20 7.38 -14.25
C PRO A 507 -5.70 7.38 -14.54
N GLY A 508 -4.90 8.14 -13.80
CA GLY A 508 -3.45 8.27 -13.99
C GLY A 508 -2.63 7.10 -13.42
N VAL A 509 -3.26 6.15 -12.69
CA VAL A 509 -2.55 4.98 -12.13
C VAL A 509 -2.72 3.79 -13.09
N ASP A 510 -1.63 3.13 -13.45
CA ASP A 510 -1.62 1.97 -14.37
C ASP A 510 -1.23 0.64 -13.72
N GLY A 511 -0.81 0.66 -12.46
CA GLY A 511 -0.40 -0.54 -11.76
C GLY A 511 -0.44 -0.42 -10.24
N PHE A 512 -0.66 -1.58 -9.62
CA PHE A 512 -0.59 -1.81 -8.18
C PHE A 512 0.29 -3.02 -7.90
N VAL A 513 1.42 -2.80 -7.27
CA VAL A 513 2.43 -3.82 -6.97
C VAL A 513 2.65 -3.89 -5.46
N MET A 514 2.48 -5.08 -4.90
CA MET A 514 2.79 -5.37 -3.50
C MET A 514 4.29 -5.61 -3.32
N TRP A 515 4.85 -5.27 -2.15
CA TRP A 515 6.29 -5.52 -1.91
C TRP A 515 6.56 -6.89 -1.32
N GLY A 516 6.02 -7.92 -1.94
CA GLY A 516 6.05 -9.31 -1.52
C GLY A 516 4.66 -9.84 -1.18
N PHE A 517 4.51 -11.16 -1.20
CA PHE A 517 3.21 -11.81 -0.99
C PHE A 517 3.23 -12.99 0.00
N TRP A 518 4.41 -13.51 0.34
CA TRP A 518 4.58 -14.70 1.18
C TRP A 518 5.49 -14.43 2.37
N GLU A 519 5.05 -14.76 3.58
CA GLU A 519 5.79 -14.54 4.84
C GLU A 519 7.21 -15.13 4.83
N GLY A 520 7.41 -16.21 4.07
CA GLY A 520 8.72 -16.88 3.98
C GLY A 520 9.81 -16.03 3.33
N ARG A 521 9.42 -15.03 2.54
CA ARG A 521 10.32 -14.14 1.78
C ARG A 521 9.78 -12.71 1.68
N HIS A 522 9.30 -12.18 2.76
CA HIS A 522 8.84 -10.80 2.83
C HIS A 522 9.68 -10.04 3.84
N TRP A 523 10.17 -8.84 3.49
CA TRP A 523 10.99 -8.01 4.39
C TRP A 523 10.22 -7.57 5.66
N ARG A 524 8.89 -7.49 5.56
CA ARG A 524 7.93 -7.33 6.67
C ARG A 524 6.94 -8.50 6.64
N PRO A 525 7.24 -9.64 7.27
CA PRO A 525 6.41 -10.85 7.14
C PRO A 525 4.93 -10.64 7.48
N ASP A 526 4.63 -9.76 8.43
CA ASP A 526 3.28 -9.39 8.84
C ASP A 526 2.45 -8.72 7.73
N CYS A 527 3.09 -8.15 6.68
CA CYS A 527 2.42 -7.55 5.53
C CYS A 527 2.00 -8.56 4.45
N ALA A 528 2.56 -9.77 4.45
CA ALA A 528 2.33 -10.75 3.40
C ALA A 528 0.86 -11.19 3.27
N MET A 529 0.47 -11.62 2.07
CA MET A 529 -0.86 -12.20 1.80
C MET A 529 -0.99 -13.67 2.20
N PHE A 530 0.13 -14.39 2.20
CA PHE A 530 0.19 -15.80 2.56
C PHE A 530 1.13 -16.02 3.72
N ARG A 531 0.68 -16.84 4.69
CA ARG A 531 1.50 -17.28 5.80
C ARG A 531 2.61 -18.22 5.31
N ARG A 532 3.57 -18.47 6.17
CA ARG A 532 4.72 -19.35 5.86
C ARG A 532 4.28 -20.76 5.43
N ASP A 533 3.18 -21.28 6.00
CA ASP A 533 2.60 -22.58 5.63
C ASP A 533 1.79 -22.58 4.32
N GLY A 534 1.72 -21.44 3.64
CA GLY A 534 0.98 -21.26 2.39
C GLY A 534 -0.51 -20.97 2.56
N SER A 535 -1.03 -20.89 3.79
CA SER A 535 -2.41 -20.47 4.03
C SER A 535 -2.58 -18.98 3.72
N ILE A 536 -3.75 -18.61 3.19
CA ILE A 536 -4.04 -17.22 2.80
C ILE A 536 -4.51 -16.40 4.01
N LYS A 537 -4.08 -15.15 4.09
CA LYS A 537 -4.53 -14.17 5.10
C LYS A 537 -5.73 -13.36 4.59
N PRO A 538 -6.49 -12.69 5.48
CA PRO A 538 -7.65 -11.87 5.08
C PRO A 538 -7.33 -10.78 4.03
N ASN A 539 -6.13 -10.17 4.05
CA ASN A 539 -5.71 -9.21 3.03
C ASN A 539 -5.47 -9.88 1.66
N GLY A 540 -5.00 -11.13 1.63
CA GLY A 540 -4.89 -11.93 0.42
C GLY A 540 -6.26 -12.30 -0.16
N GLU A 541 -7.23 -12.66 0.69
CA GLU A 541 -8.61 -12.88 0.26
C GLU A 541 -9.24 -11.59 -0.29
N ALA A 542 -8.98 -10.43 0.34
CA ALA A 542 -9.44 -9.14 -0.16
C ALA A 542 -8.85 -8.82 -1.55
N TYR A 543 -7.58 -9.10 -1.77
CA TYR A 543 -6.93 -8.97 -3.09
C TYR A 543 -7.62 -9.84 -4.14
N LYS A 544 -7.80 -11.15 -3.85
CA LYS A 544 -8.44 -12.09 -4.79
C LYS A 544 -9.89 -11.72 -5.10
N GLU A 545 -10.63 -11.28 -4.10
CA GLU A 545 -12.02 -10.83 -4.27
C GLU A 545 -12.12 -9.63 -5.22
N LEU A 546 -11.23 -8.65 -5.08
CA LEU A 546 -11.19 -7.50 -5.96
C LEU A 546 -10.77 -7.89 -7.38
N VAL A 547 -9.61 -8.53 -7.54
CA VAL A 547 -8.96 -8.72 -8.83
C VAL A 547 -9.64 -9.78 -9.68
N PHE A 548 -10.06 -10.90 -9.08
CA PHE A 548 -10.56 -12.08 -9.82
C PHE A 548 -12.07 -12.27 -9.75
N LYS A 549 -12.81 -11.40 -9.03
CA LYS A 549 -14.26 -11.46 -8.99
C LYS A 549 -14.87 -10.10 -9.31
N ARG A 550 -14.64 -9.08 -8.45
CA ARG A 550 -15.30 -7.79 -8.57
C ARG A 550 -14.86 -7.01 -9.80
N TRP A 551 -13.58 -7.05 -10.14
CA TRP A 551 -13.00 -6.38 -11.30
C TRP A 551 -12.73 -7.34 -12.46
N TRP A 552 -13.46 -8.40 -12.54
CA TRP A 552 -13.35 -9.42 -13.57
C TRP A 552 -14.59 -9.44 -14.45
N THR A 553 -14.47 -9.86 -15.71
CA THR A 553 -15.58 -9.93 -16.64
C THR A 553 -15.69 -11.31 -17.25
N ASP A 554 -16.73 -12.04 -16.86
CA ASP A 554 -17.22 -13.22 -17.52
C ASP A 554 -18.70 -13.00 -17.88
N ALA A 555 -19.08 -13.22 -19.13
CA ALA A 555 -20.43 -12.95 -19.61
C ALA A 555 -20.86 -13.97 -20.65
N ASP A 556 -22.11 -14.34 -20.60
CA ASP A 556 -22.74 -15.23 -21.56
C ASP A 556 -23.99 -14.53 -22.15
N GLY A 557 -24.30 -14.81 -23.42
CA GLY A 557 -25.49 -14.29 -24.08
C GLY A 557 -25.62 -14.78 -25.50
N GLN A 558 -26.55 -14.17 -26.24
CA GLN A 558 -26.80 -14.51 -27.64
C GLN A 558 -26.73 -13.25 -28.53
N THR A 559 -26.36 -13.45 -29.79
CA THR A 559 -26.37 -12.38 -30.76
C THR A 559 -27.81 -11.92 -31.07
N ALA A 560 -27.99 -10.61 -31.17
CA ALA A 560 -29.24 -9.97 -31.59
C ALA A 560 -29.49 -10.17 -33.11
N ALA A 561 -30.59 -9.62 -33.61
CA ALA A 561 -30.97 -9.73 -35.03
C ALA A 561 -29.91 -9.17 -36.01
N ASP A 562 -29.09 -8.23 -35.57
CA ASP A 562 -27.97 -7.65 -36.32
C ASP A 562 -26.67 -8.47 -36.22
N GLY A 563 -26.72 -9.69 -35.63
CA GLY A 563 -25.58 -10.55 -35.43
C GLY A 563 -24.61 -10.06 -34.35
N ALA A 564 -24.98 -9.10 -33.50
CA ALA A 564 -24.10 -8.54 -32.49
C ALA A 564 -24.49 -8.97 -31.07
N TYR A 565 -23.49 -9.26 -30.25
CA TYR A 565 -23.58 -9.34 -28.79
C TYR A 565 -22.68 -8.27 -28.18
N LYS A 566 -23.22 -7.53 -27.22
CA LYS A 566 -22.48 -6.44 -26.56
C LYS A 566 -22.37 -6.68 -25.06
N VAL A 567 -21.17 -6.48 -24.52
CA VAL A 567 -20.89 -6.55 -23.08
C VAL A 567 -19.99 -5.39 -22.68
N ARG A 568 -20.32 -4.74 -21.54
CA ARG A 568 -19.44 -3.75 -20.91
C ARG A 568 -18.51 -4.48 -19.95
N GLY A 569 -17.22 -4.57 -20.30
CA GLY A 569 -16.22 -5.32 -19.58
C GLY A 569 -15.04 -4.48 -19.11
N PHE A 570 -14.24 -5.03 -18.20
CA PHE A 570 -12.95 -4.45 -17.80
C PHE A 570 -11.96 -4.51 -18.96
N LEU A 571 -11.09 -3.51 -19.06
CA LEU A 571 -10.04 -3.47 -20.10
C LEU A 571 -9.06 -4.62 -19.89
N GLY A 572 -8.70 -5.31 -20.97
CA GLY A 572 -7.80 -6.45 -20.93
C GLY A 572 -7.95 -7.44 -22.07
N ASP A 573 -7.35 -8.61 -21.90
CA ASP A 573 -7.38 -9.69 -22.86
C ASP A 573 -8.50 -10.67 -22.55
N TYR A 574 -9.17 -11.14 -23.61
CA TYR A 574 -10.33 -12.01 -23.54
C TYR A 574 -10.20 -13.21 -24.45
N GLU A 575 -10.89 -14.27 -24.11
CA GLU A 575 -11.22 -15.39 -24.96
C GLU A 575 -12.73 -15.34 -25.21
N VAL A 576 -13.11 -15.31 -26.48
CA VAL A 576 -14.51 -15.27 -26.91
C VAL A 576 -14.83 -16.56 -27.64
N THR A 577 -15.76 -17.34 -27.13
CA THR A 577 -16.27 -18.53 -27.78
C THR A 577 -17.66 -18.25 -28.32
N VAL A 578 -17.84 -18.53 -29.60
CA VAL A 578 -19.13 -18.42 -30.29
C VAL A 578 -19.59 -19.81 -30.71
N SER A 579 -20.85 -20.14 -30.46
CA SER A 579 -21.45 -21.41 -30.86
C SER A 579 -22.78 -21.19 -31.56
N SER A 580 -23.05 -21.95 -32.64
CA SER A 580 -24.34 -21.99 -33.33
C SER A 580 -24.50 -23.38 -33.92
N ASP A 581 -25.58 -24.08 -33.61
CA ASP A 581 -25.84 -25.48 -33.97
C ASP A 581 -24.63 -26.38 -33.64
N SER A 582 -24.02 -26.99 -34.68
CA SER A 582 -22.82 -27.85 -34.54
C SER A 582 -21.50 -27.06 -34.66
N LEU A 583 -21.55 -25.76 -34.91
CA LEU A 583 -20.37 -24.92 -35.13
C LEU A 583 -19.91 -24.26 -33.83
N ARG A 584 -18.61 -24.29 -33.60
CA ARG A 584 -17.99 -23.61 -32.47
C ARG A 584 -16.65 -22.99 -32.87
N LYS A 585 -16.44 -21.72 -32.51
CA LYS A 585 -15.20 -21.03 -32.78
C LYS A 585 -14.78 -20.24 -31.55
N THR A 586 -13.48 -20.29 -31.23
CA THR A 586 -12.89 -19.54 -30.13
C THR A 586 -11.81 -18.61 -30.67
N GLU A 587 -11.91 -17.33 -30.34
CA GLU A 587 -10.99 -16.28 -30.77
C GLU A 587 -10.50 -15.46 -29.58
N ALA A 588 -9.28 -14.97 -29.68
CA ALA A 588 -8.74 -13.99 -28.73
C ALA A 588 -9.28 -12.60 -29.08
N ALA A 589 -9.63 -11.82 -28.06
CA ALA A 589 -10.01 -10.43 -28.19
C ALA A 589 -9.25 -9.58 -27.17
N LYS A 590 -9.02 -8.33 -27.52
CA LYS A 590 -8.49 -7.31 -26.60
C LYS A 590 -9.50 -6.19 -26.47
N LEU A 591 -9.84 -5.84 -25.23
CA LEU A 591 -10.72 -4.73 -24.93
C LEU A 591 -9.90 -3.54 -24.46
N ASP A 592 -9.85 -2.51 -25.27
CA ASP A 592 -9.19 -1.23 -25.01
C ASP A 592 -10.21 -0.07 -25.10
N LYS A 593 -9.83 1.13 -24.67
CA LYS A 593 -10.62 2.36 -24.90
C LYS A 593 -10.50 2.80 -26.36
N PRO A 594 -11.58 3.32 -26.94
CA PRO A 594 -12.91 3.61 -26.36
C PRO A 594 -13.85 2.41 -26.33
N GLY A 595 -13.46 1.26 -26.86
CA GLY A 595 -14.18 0.00 -26.99
C GLY A 595 -13.62 -0.82 -28.14
N SER A 596 -13.97 -2.12 -28.21
CA SER A 596 -13.43 -3.05 -29.21
C SER A 596 -14.54 -3.81 -29.91
N THR A 597 -14.31 -4.18 -31.16
CA THR A 597 -15.19 -5.07 -31.93
C THR A 597 -14.40 -6.29 -32.39
N LEU A 598 -14.88 -7.48 -32.02
CA LEU A 598 -14.42 -8.75 -32.55
C LEU A 598 -15.43 -9.26 -33.60
N THR A 599 -14.97 -9.59 -34.80
CA THR A 599 -15.81 -10.26 -35.81
C THR A 599 -15.43 -11.72 -35.92
N VAL A 600 -16.40 -12.61 -35.65
CA VAL A 600 -16.26 -14.07 -35.80
C VAL A 600 -17.11 -14.51 -36.99
N LYS A 601 -16.47 -15.10 -38.00
CA LYS A 601 -17.14 -15.65 -39.19
C LYS A 601 -17.08 -17.17 -39.14
N PHE A 602 -18.24 -17.83 -39.32
CA PHE A 602 -18.34 -19.25 -39.53
C PHE A 602 -18.17 -19.56 -41.05
N GLY A 603 -17.31 -20.53 -41.38
CA GLY A 603 -17.05 -20.87 -42.77
C GLY A 603 -15.94 -20.04 -43.41
N GLY A 604 -14.87 -20.70 -43.77
CA GLY A 604 -13.67 -20.19 -44.40
C GLY A 604 -12.50 -21.04 -43.91
N THR A 605 -12.11 -22.00 -44.70
CA THR A 605 -10.89 -22.80 -44.57
C THR A 605 -9.67 -21.89 -44.70
#